data_eea195bd365c17bdcc0f48d8b53f96f8
#
_entry.id   eea195bd365c17bdcc0f48d8b53f96f8
#
_cell.length_a   1.000
_cell.length_b   1.000
_cell.length_c   1.000
_cell.angle_alpha   90.00
_cell.angle_beta   90.00
_cell.angle_gamma   90.00
#
_symmetry.space_group_name_H-M   'P 1'
#
loop_
_entity.id
_entity.type
_entity.pdbx_description
1 polymer ?
#
loop_
_entity_poly.entity_id
_entity_poly.type
_entity_poly.pdbx_seq_one_letter_code
_entity_poly.pdbx_strand_id
1 'polypeptide(L)'
;MAKENPSWGAPRIHGELLKLGFEISERTVSRYLLRRNPSPADAVQRWLAFLKNHREAIVALDFFTVPTLTFHLLYGFFVIDHHRRRILHFNVTAHPTAVWVCQQLREAFPDAGPYRHAILDRDTKFSAEVLDLLKSSGIEPVRTSIRSPWQNGTAERWVGSARRECFDQVIALNEPHLRRIACEYIAYYHDDRTHLGLDKDTPLGRPVEPKPTAARLESLPRVGGLHHRYVWKTAA
;
A
#
# COMPACT_ATOMS: atom_id res chain seq x y z
N MET A 1 -14.38 40.39 -3.59
CA MET A 1 -15.09 39.27 -2.91
C MET A 1 -14.25 37.97 -2.82
N ALA A 2 -13.95 37.26 -3.94
CA ALA A 2 -13.20 35.99 -3.86
C ALA A 2 -11.77 36.13 -3.31
N LYS A 3 -11.04 37.18 -3.65
CA LYS A 3 -9.69 37.45 -3.14
C LYS A 3 -9.67 37.81 -1.65
N GLU A 4 -10.68 38.55 -1.18
CA GLU A 4 -10.80 39.02 0.20
C GLU A 4 -11.36 37.89 1.10
N ASN A 5 -12.14 37.00 0.53
CA ASN A 5 -12.76 35.88 1.25
C ASN A 5 -12.38 34.52 0.61
N PRO A 6 -11.15 34.04 0.83
CA PRO A 6 -10.66 32.84 0.18
C PRO A 6 -11.44 31.56 0.50
N SER A 7 -12.24 31.56 1.56
CA SER A 7 -13.09 30.42 1.97
C SER A 7 -14.46 30.39 1.27
N TRP A 8 -14.84 31.47 0.55
CA TRP A 8 -16.17 31.56 -0.06
C TRP A 8 -16.21 30.79 -1.38
N GLY A 9 -17.18 29.91 -1.51
CA GLY A 9 -17.51 29.22 -2.76
C GLY A 9 -18.51 30.01 -3.62
N ALA A 10 -18.79 29.51 -4.82
CA ALA A 10 -19.74 30.12 -5.75
C ALA A 10 -21.12 30.40 -5.15
N PRO A 11 -21.74 29.50 -4.36
CA PRO A 11 -23.04 29.75 -3.76
C PRO A 11 -23.06 30.99 -2.86
N ARG A 12 -22.04 31.17 -2.03
CA ARG A 12 -21.96 32.29 -1.09
C ARG A 12 -21.70 33.60 -1.80
N ILE A 13 -20.78 33.62 -2.76
CA ILE A 13 -20.51 34.81 -3.59
C ILE A 13 -21.71 35.18 -4.42
N HIS A 14 -22.45 34.22 -4.97
CA HIS A 14 -23.69 34.43 -5.68
C HIS A 14 -24.74 35.10 -4.77
N GLY A 15 -24.91 34.58 -3.54
CA GLY A 15 -25.83 35.16 -2.59
C GLY A 15 -25.52 36.64 -2.27
N GLU A 16 -24.26 37.01 -2.09
CA GLU A 16 -23.83 38.40 -1.89
C GLU A 16 -24.09 39.27 -3.14
N LEU A 17 -23.82 38.74 -4.33
CA LEU A 17 -24.10 39.45 -5.58
C LEU A 17 -25.60 39.73 -5.77
N LEU A 18 -26.47 38.77 -5.42
CA LEU A 18 -27.91 38.97 -5.42
C LEU A 18 -28.33 40.06 -4.45
N LYS A 19 -27.72 40.16 -3.25
CA LYS A 19 -27.97 41.25 -2.27
C LYS A 19 -27.49 42.60 -2.76
N LEU A 20 -26.52 42.61 -3.66
CA LEU A 20 -26.05 43.84 -4.33
C LEU A 20 -26.82 44.18 -5.62
N GLY A 21 -27.88 43.42 -5.95
CA GLY A 21 -28.74 43.69 -7.10
C GLY A 21 -28.24 43.11 -8.43
N PHE A 22 -27.26 42.20 -8.42
CA PHE A 22 -26.78 41.55 -9.65
C PHE A 22 -27.62 40.30 -9.95
N GLU A 23 -28.36 40.28 -11.04
CA GLU A 23 -29.12 39.14 -11.55
C GLU A 23 -28.22 38.22 -12.40
N ILE A 24 -27.45 37.36 -11.80
CA ILE A 24 -26.59 36.38 -12.44
C ILE A 24 -26.83 35.02 -11.86
N SER A 25 -26.56 33.94 -12.65
CA SER A 25 -26.67 32.58 -12.14
C SER A 25 -25.44 32.18 -11.32
N GLU A 26 -25.64 31.30 -10.35
CA GLU A 26 -24.53 30.68 -9.59
C GLU A 26 -23.51 30.00 -10.51
N ARG A 27 -23.97 29.39 -11.61
CA ARG A 27 -23.12 28.76 -12.64
C ARG A 27 -22.19 29.79 -13.28
N THR A 28 -22.67 31.03 -13.50
CA THR A 28 -21.85 32.13 -14.02
C THR A 28 -20.77 32.50 -13.01
N VAL A 29 -21.12 32.65 -11.73
CA VAL A 29 -20.17 32.93 -10.65
C VAL A 29 -19.12 31.80 -10.56
N SER A 30 -19.53 30.54 -10.60
CA SER A 30 -18.65 29.39 -10.58
C SER A 30 -17.65 29.35 -11.74
N ARG A 31 -18.08 29.80 -12.94
CA ARG A 31 -17.22 29.88 -14.12
C ARG A 31 -16.13 30.95 -13.98
N TYR A 32 -16.44 32.07 -13.38
CA TYR A 32 -15.51 33.19 -13.20
C TYR A 32 -14.67 33.08 -11.90
N LEU A 33 -15.07 32.25 -10.96
CA LEU A 33 -14.19 31.91 -9.86
C LEU A 33 -12.97 31.18 -10.42
N LEU A 34 -11.81 31.83 -10.30
CA LEU A 34 -10.53 31.17 -10.57
C LEU A 34 -10.54 29.82 -9.85
N ARG A 35 -10.31 28.74 -10.57
CA ARG A 35 -10.18 27.41 -9.96
C ARG A 35 -9.17 27.52 -8.84
N ARG A 36 -9.64 27.44 -7.62
CA ARG A 36 -8.80 27.45 -6.45
C ARG A 36 -7.88 26.24 -6.57
N ASN A 37 -6.58 26.47 -6.62
CA ASN A 37 -5.66 25.36 -6.48
C ASN A 37 -6.02 24.68 -5.16
N PRO A 38 -6.36 23.38 -5.17
CA PRO A 38 -6.75 22.69 -3.97
C PRO A 38 -5.64 22.86 -2.93
N SER A 39 -6.02 23.19 -1.72
CA SER A 39 -5.05 23.28 -0.64
C SER A 39 -4.38 21.91 -0.42
N PRO A 40 -3.17 21.84 0.12
CA PRO A 40 -2.56 20.56 0.50
C PRO A 40 -3.49 19.70 1.36
N ALA A 41 -4.27 20.31 2.27
CA ALA A 41 -5.28 19.63 3.08
C ALA A 41 -6.40 19.02 2.24
N ASP A 42 -6.91 19.75 1.22
CA ASP A 42 -7.93 19.22 0.31
C ASP A 42 -7.38 18.04 -0.53
N ALA A 43 -6.10 18.08 -0.89
CA ALA A 43 -5.45 16.99 -1.61
C ALA A 43 -5.35 15.73 -0.73
N VAL A 44 -4.97 15.88 0.54
CA VAL A 44 -4.93 14.78 1.53
C VAL A 44 -6.32 14.18 1.71
N GLN A 45 -7.36 15.01 1.93
CA GLN A 45 -8.73 14.54 2.12
C GLN A 45 -9.25 13.75 0.90
N ARG A 46 -8.99 14.23 -0.31
CA ARG A 46 -9.37 13.51 -1.55
C ARG A 46 -8.63 12.19 -1.69
N TRP A 47 -7.35 12.16 -1.34
CA TRP A 47 -6.58 10.92 -1.36
C TRP A 47 -7.12 9.90 -0.35
N LEU A 48 -7.39 10.32 0.86
CA LEU A 48 -7.98 9.44 1.89
C LEU A 48 -9.37 8.93 1.48
N ALA A 49 -10.19 9.78 0.87
CA ALA A 49 -11.49 9.39 0.34
C ALA A 49 -11.34 8.36 -0.81
N PHE A 50 -10.39 8.57 -1.73
CA PHE A 50 -10.07 7.62 -2.79
C PHE A 50 -9.66 6.25 -2.19
N LEU A 51 -8.73 6.22 -1.25
CA LEU A 51 -8.29 4.99 -0.59
C LEU A 51 -9.43 4.28 0.13
N LYS A 52 -10.30 5.03 0.81
CA LYS A 52 -11.45 4.46 1.53
C LYS A 52 -12.47 3.85 0.57
N ASN A 53 -12.81 4.56 -0.51
CA ASN A 53 -13.86 4.16 -1.44
C ASN A 53 -13.45 3.00 -2.36
N HIS A 54 -12.14 2.83 -2.62
CA HIS A 54 -11.62 1.82 -3.53
C HIS A 54 -10.74 0.77 -2.85
N ARG A 55 -10.78 0.67 -1.52
CA ARG A 55 -9.86 -0.13 -0.72
C ARG A 55 -9.70 -1.58 -1.21
N GLU A 56 -10.78 -2.21 -1.66
CA GLU A 56 -10.80 -3.60 -2.13
C GLU A 56 -10.25 -3.75 -3.56
N ALA A 57 -10.22 -2.65 -4.30
CA ALA A 57 -9.77 -2.62 -5.70
C ALA A 57 -8.37 -2.00 -5.86
N ILE A 58 -7.67 -1.70 -4.75
CA ILE A 58 -6.34 -1.08 -4.77
C ILE A 58 -5.28 -2.10 -4.39
N VAL A 59 -4.22 -2.12 -5.18
CA VAL A 59 -2.91 -2.69 -4.80
C VAL A 59 -1.86 -1.59 -4.71
N ALA A 60 -0.81 -1.84 -3.93
CA ALA A 60 0.38 -1.00 -3.93
C ALA A 60 1.58 -1.84 -4.37
N LEU A 61 2.46 -1.22 -5.15
CA LEU A 61 3.70 -1.81 -5.63
C LEU A 61 4.87 -0.99 -5.10
N ASP A 62 5.92 -1.67 -4.68
CA ASP A 62 7.11 -0.96 -4.24
C ASP A 62 8.34 -1.86 -4.29
N PHE A 63 9.51 -1.22 -4.16
CA PHE A 63 10.79 -1.86 -4.02
C PHE A 63 11.43 -1.51 -2.67
N PHE A 64 12.19 -2.44 -2.14
CA PHE A 64 13.13 -2.16 -1.07
C PHE A 64 14.47 -2.85 -1.35
N THR A 65 15.51 -2.42 -0.69
CA THR A 65 16.86 -2.95 -0.90
C THR A 65 17.36 -3.65 0.36
N VAL A 66 18.09 -4.74 0.19
CA VAL A 66 18.80 -5.45 1.26
C VAL A 66 20.25 -5.65 0.82
N PRO A 67 21.25 -5.20 1.58
CA PRO A 67 22.63 -5.50 1.29
C PRO A 67 22.96 -6.98 1.60
N THR A 68 23.76 -7.59 0.75
CA THR A 68 24.33 -8.92 1.01
C THR A 68 25.55 -8.84 1.92
N LEU A 69 26.03 -10.00 2.37
CA LEU A 69 27.31 -10.11 3.09
C LEU A 69 28.50 -9.46 2.35
N THR A 70 28.47 -9.45 1.03
CA THR A 70 29.47 -8.86 0.14
C THR A 70 29.14 -7.44 -0.28
N PHE A 71 28.19 -6.77 0.40
CA PHE A 71 27.72 -5.40 0.12
C PHE A 71 27.08 -5.19 -1.27
N HIS A 72 26.77 -6.24 -2.01
CA HIS A 72 25.93 -6.13 -3.19
C HIS A 72 24.48 -5.85 -2.78
N LEU A 73 23.77 -4.98 -3.51
CA LEU A 73 22.37 -4.67 -3.23
C LEU A 73 21.45 -5.67 -3.94
N LEU A 74 20.56 -6.27 -3.18
CA LEU A 74 19.42 -7.00 -3.70
C LEU A 74 18.16 -6.15 -3.60
N TYR A 75 17.31 -6.24 -4.61
CA TYR A 75 16.04 -5.52 -4.70
C TYR A 75 14.91 -6.51 -4.45
N GLY A 76 14.15 -6.28 -3.38
CA GLY A 76 12.88 -6.98 -3.15
C GLY A 76 11.75 -6.19 -3.81
N PHE A 77 11.01 -6.82 -4.71
CA PHE A 77 9.78 -6.30 -5.30
C PHE A 77 8.59 -6.98 -4.66
N PHE A 78 7.54 -6.23 -4.38
CA PHE A 78 6.30 -6.79 -3.85
C PHE A 78 5.06 -6.06 -4.35
N VAL A 79 3.96 -6.78 -4.32
CA VAL A 79 2.61 -6.28 -4.54
C VAL A 79 1.79 -6.56 -3.30
N ILE A 80 1.18 -5.55 -2.71
CA ILE A 80 0.37 -5.64 -1.50
C ILE A 80 -1.04 -5.12 -1.74
N ASP A 81 -2.08 -5.87 -1.33
CA ASP A 81 -3.45 -5.38 -1.37
C ASP A 81 -3.75 -4.40 -0.21
N HIS A 82 -4.55 -3.39 -0.47
CA HIS A 82 -4.91 -2.39 0.52
C HIS A 82 -5.98 -2.87 1.50
N HIS A 83 -6.82 -3.83 1.12
CA HIS A 83 -7.95 -4.28 1.95
C HIS A 83 -7.48 -5.09 3.14
N ARG A 84 -6.85 -6.22 2.87
CA ARG A 84 -6.38 -7.16 3.90
C ARG A 84 -4.87 -7.09 4.13
N ARG A 85 -4.13 -6.23 3.41
CA ARG A 85 -2.66 -6.10 3.48
C ARG A 85 -1.92 -7.38 3.12
N ARG A 86 -2.50 -8.22 2.29
CA ARG A 86 -1.85 -9.44 1.81
C ARG A 86 -0.77 -9.10 0.81
N ILE A 87 0.37 -9.73 0.93
CA ILE A 87 1.38 -9.73 -0.12
C ILE A 87 0.91 -10.69 -1.20
N LEU A 88 0.54 -10.17 -2.34
CA LEU A 88 0.03 -10.94 -3.47
C LEU A 88 1.17 -11.55 -4.27
N HIS A 89 2.29 -10.84 -4.34
CA HIS A 89 3.49 -11.26 -5.03
C HIS A 89 4.72 -10.72 -4.33
N PHE A 90 5.80 -11.50 -4.37
CA PHE A 90 7.10 -11.11 -3.87
C PHE A 90 8.20 -11.81 -4.67
N ASN A 91 9.23 -11.05 -5.07
CA ASN A 91 10.41 -11.64 -5.66
C ASN A 91 11.66 -10.77 -5.40
N VAL A 92 12.83 -11.35 -5.61
CA VAL A 92 14.14 -10.71 -5.37
C VAL A 92 14.99 -10.78 -6.62
N THR A 93 15.71 -9.71 -6.93
CA THR A 93 16.71 -9.68 -7.99
C THR A 93 17.84 -8.70 -7.68
N ALA A 94 19.03 -8.94 -8.21
CA ALA A 94 20.10 -7.95 -8.25
C ALA A 94 19.91 -6.92 -9.38
N HIS A 95 19.08 -7.25 -10.40
CA HIS A 95 18.91 -6.45 -11.62
C HIS A 95 17.44 -6.20 -11.93
N PRO A 96 16.81 -5.19 -11.31
CA PRO A 96 15.37 -4.88 -11.49
C PRO A 96 15.13 -4.15 -12.83
N THR A 97 15.27 -4.88 -13.95
CA THR A 97 14.98 -4.34 -15.29
C THR A 97 13.46 -4.23 -15.53
N ALA A 98 13.05 -3.37 -16.47
CA ALA A 98 11.63 -3.24 -16.85
C ALA A 98 11.04 -4.59 -17.29
N VAL A 99 11.77 -5.38 -18.07
CA VAL A 99 11.34 -6.72 -18.50
C VAL A 99 11.09 -7.63 -17.30
N TRP A 100 12.01 -7.61 -16.32
CA TRP A 100 11.84 -8.40 -15.09
C TRP A 100 10.61 -7.92 -14.31
N VAL A 101 10.40 -6.61 -14.13
CA VAL A 101 9.23 -6.06 -13.44
C VAL A 101 7.94 -6.46 -14.15
N CYS A 102 7.89 -6.36 -15.49
CA CYS A 102 6.75 -6.80 -16.28
C CYS A 102 6.44 -8.28 -16.07
N GLN A 103 7.48 -9.13 -15.95
CA GLN A 103 7.27 -10.55 -15.65
C GLN A 103 6.68 -10.74 -14.25
N GLN A 104 7.18 -10.01 -13.24
CA GLN A 104 6.63 -10.06 -11.88
C GLN A 104 5.15 -9.64 -11.84
N LEU A 105 4.77 -8.63 -12.63
CA LEU A 105 3.37 -8.20 -12.72
C LEU A 105 2.45 -9.25 -13.39
N ARG A 106 2.93 -9.96 -14.42
CA ARG A 106 2.18 -11.06 -15.01
C ARG A 106 1.96 -12.22 -14.03
N GLU A 107 2.96 -12.49 -13.19
CA GLU A 107 2.87 -13.50 -12.13
C GLU A 107 1.95 -13.05 -10.98
N ALA A 108 1.95 -11.75 -10.67
CA ALA A 108 1.07 -11.17 -9.65
C ALA A 108 -0.40 -11.13 -10.09
N PHE A 109 -0.64 -10.92 -11.40
CA PHE A 109 -1.98 -10.75 -11.97
C PHE A 109 -2.17 -11.68 -13.19
N PRO A 110 -2.22 -13.01 -12.97
CA PRO A 110 -2.39 -13.98 -14.07
C PRO A 110 -3.77 -13.87 -14.70
N ASP A 111 -4.77 -13.40 -13.96
CA ASP A 111 -6.15 -13.24 -14.38
C ASP A 111 -6.68 -11.83 -14.06
N ALA A 112 -7.81 -11.46 -14.66
CA ALA A 112 -8.54 -10.23 -14.35
C ALA A 112 -9.13 -10.32 -12.94
N GLY A 113 -8.33 -9.96 -11.93
CA GLY A 113 -8.73 -9.93 -10.53
C GLY A 113 -9.63 -8.72 -10.18
N PRO A 114 -9.95 -8.53 -8.89
CA PRO A 114 -10.78 -7.43 -8.43
C PRO A 114 -10.10 -6.07 -8.50
N TYR A 115 -8.78 -6.05 -8.74
CA TYR A 115 -7.96 -4.85 -8.67
C TYR A 115 -8.18 -3.95 -9.89
N ARG A 116 -8.32 -2.64 -9.62
CA ARG A 116 -8.55 -1.60 -10.63
C ARG A 116 -7.53 -0.47 -10.55
N HIS A 117 -6.80 -0.36 -9.44
CA HIS A 117 -5.83 0.70 -9.22
C HIS A 117 -4.55 0.13 -8.62
N ALA A 118 -3.41 0.51 -9.19
CA ALA A 118 -2.09 0.18 -8.66
C ALA A 118 -1.37 1.46 -8.22
N ILE A 119 -1.18 1.62 -6.91
CA ILE A 119 -0.40 2.73 -6.37
C ILE A 119 1.09 2.37 -6.46
N LEU A 120 1.86 3.26 -7.04
CA LEU A 120 3.31 3.14 -7.18
C LEU A 120 3.98 4.50 -7.06
N ASP A 121 5.22 4.52 -6.65
CA ASP A 121 6.01 5.73 -6.58
C ASP A 121 6.52 6.17 -7.98
N ARG A 122 7.41 7.14 -8.02
CA ARG A 122 8.03 7.64 -9.24
C ARG A 122 9.41 7.03 -9.52
N ASP A 123 9.68 5.86 -8.94
CA ASP A 123 10.93 5.15 -9.21
C ASP A 123 11.04 4.86 -10.73
N THR A 124 12.24 5.02 -11.26
CA THR A 124 12.55 4.80 -12.69
C THR A 124 12.36 3.33 -13.11
N LYS A 125 12.37 2.40 -12.16
CA LYS A 125 12.07 0.98 -12.41
C LYS A 125 10.64 0.77 -12.91
N PHE A 126 9.70 1.68 -12.55
CA PHE A 126 8.35 1.72 -13.11
C PHE A 126 8.32 2.53 -14.40
N SER A 127 8.95 1.98 -15.44
CA SER A 127 9.04 2.58 -16.77
C SER A 127 7.68 2.69 -17.48
N ALA A 128 7.65 3.34 -18.64
CA ALA A 128 6.43 3.42 -19.46
C ALA A 128 5.88 2.03 -19.81
N GLU A 129 6.73 1.06 -20.14
CA GLU A 129 6.35 -0.32 -20.46
C GLU A 129 5.62 -1.00 -19.30
N VAL A 130 6.08 -0.77 -18.07
CA VAL A 130 5.45 -1.29 -16.84
C VAL A 130 4.06 -0.68 -16.65
N LEU A 131 3.93 0.63 -16.86
CA LEU A 131 2.65 1.34 -16.76
C LEU A 131 1.65 0.89 -17.83
N ASP A 132 2.13 0.68 -19.05
CA ASP A 132 1.30 0.23 -20.17
C ASP A 132 0.83 -1.22 -19.97
N LEU A 133 1.68 -2.08 -19.40
CA LEU A 133 1.29 -3.44 -19.00
C LEU A 133 0.17 -3.42 -17.95
N LEU A 134 0.26 -2.60 -16.91
CA LEU A 134 -0.80 -2.46 -15.91
C LEU A 134 -2.12 -2.03 -16.55
N LYS A 135 -2.09 -0.99 -17.41
CA LYS A 135 -3.28 -0.51 -18.13
C LYS A 135 -3.90 -1.58 -19.02
N SER A 136 -3.07 -2.31 -19.77
CA SER A 136 -3.55 -3.40 -20.63
C SER A 136 -4.16 -4.56 -19.84
N SER A 137 -3.76 -4.74 -18.59
CA SER A 137 -4.36 -5.68 -17.64
C SER A 137 -5.61 -5.13 -16.93
N GLY A 138 -6.09 -3.92 -17.29
CA GLY A 138 -7.26 -3.28 -16.70
C GLY A 138 -7.00 -2.65 -15.33
N ILE A 139 -5.73 -2.44 -14.97
CA ILE A 139 -5.31 -1.85 -13.69
C ILE A 139 -4.74 -0.45 -13.97
N GLU A 140 -5.42 0.59 -13.48
CA GLU A 140 -4.97 1.97 -13.66
C GLU A 140 -3.79 2.29 -12.72
N PRO A 141 -2.60 2.66 -13.25
CA PRO A 141 -1.47 3.05 -12.44
C PRO A 141 -1.68 4.43 -11.83
N VAL A 142 -1.64 4.52 -10.51
CA VAL A 142 -1.79 5.76 -9.73
C VAL A 142 -0.44 6.14 -9.15
N ARG A 143 0.28 7.04 -9.82
CA ARG A 143 1.58 7.50 -9.35
C ARG A 143 1.45 8.49 -8.21
N THR A 144 2.22 8.29 -7.14
CA THR A 144 2.27 9.22 -6.01
C THR A 144 2.79 10.59 -6.44
N SER A 145 2.39 11.64 -5.73
CA SER A 145 2.91 12.98 -5.95
C SER A 145 4.38 13.08 -5.51
N ILE A 146 5.11 14.02 -6.12
CA ILE A 146 6.51 14.25 -5.74
C ILE A 146 6.58 14.61 -4.25
N ARG A 147 7.51 14.00 -3.51
CA ARG A 147 7.71 14.19 -2.07
C ARG A 147 6.47 13.89 -1.21
N SER A 148 5.65 12.92 -1.64
CA SER A 148 4.44 12.53 -0.93
C SER A 148 4.44 11.03 -0.58
N PRO A 149 5.42 10.53 0.19
CA PRO A 149 5.52 9.11 0.53
C PRO A 149 4.26 8.59 1.23
N TRP A 150 3.61 9.40 2.05
CA TRP A 150 2.36 9.07 2.73
C TRP A 150 1.25 8.55 1.79
N GLN A 151 1.34 8.81 0.49
CA GLN A 151 0.39 8.30 -0.51
C GLN A 151 0.56 6.80 -0.77
N ASN A 152 1.73 6.22 -0.52
CA ASN A 152 1.99 4.78 -0.57
C ASN A 152 2.16 4.16 0.83
N GLY A 153 1.50 4.73 1.82
CA GLY A 153 1.70 4.40 3.24
C GLY A 153 1.42 2.94 3.63
N THR A 154 0.70 2.16 2.81
CA THR A 154 0.51 0.71 3.04
C THR A 154 1.79 -0.06 2.70
N ALA A 155 2.40 0.22 1.56
CA ALA A 155 3.67 -0.38 1.15
C ALA A 155 4.81 0.03 2.09
N GLU A 156 4.93 1.33 2.40
CA GLU A 156 5.97 1.82 3.31
C GLU A 156 5.89 1.20 4.71
N ARG A 157 4.68 1.05 5.26
CA ARG A 157 4.48 0.39 6.56
C ARG A 157 4.87 -1.07 6.53
N TRP A 158 4.57 -1.78 5.42
CA TRP A 158 5.01 -3.16 5.27
C TRP A 158 6.54 -3.25 5.22
N VAL A 159 7.20 -2.44 4.39
CA VAL A 159 8.67 -2.37 4.31
C VAL A 159 9.27 -2.07 5.69
N GLY A 160 8.75 -1.05 6.38
CA GLY A 160 9.22 -0.70 7.72
C GLY A 160 9.05 -1.82 8.74
N SER A 161 7.95 -2.60 8.67
CA SER A 161 7.75 -3.77 9.53
C SER A 161 8.70 -4.90 9.16
N ALA A 162 8.78 -5.25 7.87
CA ALA A 162 9.61 -6.33 7.37
C ALA A 162 11.11 -6.10 7.67
N ARG A 163 11.58 -4.85 7.58
CA ARG A 163 12.93 -4.49 8.00
C ARG A 163 13.15 -4.75 9.49
N ARG A 164 12.40 -4.09 10.35
CA ARG A 164 12.59 -4.21 11.82
C ARG A 164 12.40 -5.62 12.34
N GLU A 165 11.47 -6.36 11.76
CA GLU A 165 11.07 -7.68 12.26
C GLU A 165 11.85 -8.83 11.63
N CYS A 166 12.51 -8.62 10.46
CA CYS A 166 13.20 -9.68 9.75
C CYS A 166 14.50 -9.20 9.07
N PHE A 167 14.42 -8.31 8.07
CA PHE A 167 15.55 -8.09 7.16
C PHE A 167 16.73 -7.37 7.82
N ASP A 168 16.52 -6.56 8.84
CA ASP A 168 17.59 -5.93 9.61
C ASP A 168 18.17 -6.85 10.69
N GLN A 169 17.56 -8.04 10.90
CA GLN A 169 17.98 -9.06 11.86
C GLN A 169 18.77 -10.22 11.20
N VAL A 170 18.91 -10.20 9.87
CA VAL A 170 19.56 -11.28 9.13
C VAL A 170 20.52 -10.74 8.09
N ILE A 171 21.55 -11.53 7.78
CA ILE A 171 22.51 -11.21 6.71
C ILE A 171 22.14 -12.01 5.47
N ALA A 172 21.73 -11.32 4.41
CA ALA A 172 21.46 -11.95 3.12
C ALA A 172 22.77 -12.42 2.45
N LEU A 173 22.81 -13.66 1.99
CA LEU A 173 23.98 -14.20 1.27
C LEU A 173 23.84 -13.97 -0.25
N ASN A 174 22.67 -14.24 -0.78
CA ASN A 174 22.34 -14.17 -2.21
C ASN A 174 20.81 -14.07 -2.42
N GLU A 175 20.38 -13.96 -3.67
CA GLU A 175 18.94 -13.87 -4.02
C GLU A 175 18.10 -15.05 -3.50
N PRO A 176 18.48 -16.32 -3.72
CA PRO A 176 17.71 -17.45 -3.20
C PRO A 176 17.60 -17.46 -1.68
N HIS A 177 18.67 -17.08 -0.96
CA HIS A 177 18.66 -16.99 0.49
C HIS A 177 17.69 -15.91 0.97
N LEU A 178 17.77 -14.69 0.42
CA LEU A 178 16.87 -13.61 0.78
C LEU A 178 15.41 -13.94 0.43
N ARG A 179 15.17 -14.59 -0.74
CA ARG A 179 13.83 -15.02 -1.14
C ARG A 179 13.24 -16.02 -0.15
N ARG A 180 14.02 -17.01 0.30
CA ARG A 180 13.57 -18.00 1.29
C ARG A 180 13.18 -17.32 2.61
N ILE A 181 14.04 -16.45 3.14
CA ILE A 181 13.78 -15.69 4.39
C ILE A 181 12.50 -14.85 4.25
N ALA A 182 12.36 -14.15 3.13
CA ALA A 182 11.19 -13.33 2.85
C ALA A 182 9.90 -14.16 2.76
N CYS A 183 9.93 -15.32 2.11
CA CYS A 183 8.78 -16.22 2.05
C CYS A 183 8.37 -16.71 3.44
N GLU A 184 9.33 -17.07 4.31
CA GLU A 184 9.05 -17.45 5.69
C GLU A 184 8.43 -16.29 6.49
N TYR A 185 8.97 -15.06 6.30
CA TYR A 185 8.40 -13.87 6.94
C TYR A 185 7.00 -13.53 6.42
N ILE A 186 6.77 -13.64 5.12
CA ILE A 186 5.46 -13.38 4.51
C ILE A 186 4.43 -14.40 5.00
N ALA A 187 4.79 -15.67 5.16
CA ALA A 187 3.91 -16.68 5.74
C ALA A 187 3.53 -16.30 7.19
N TYR A 188 4.53 -15.96 8.03
CA TYR A 188 4.28 -15.46 9.38
C TYR A 188 3.39 -14.19 9.38
N TYR A 189 3.69 -13.24 8.49
CA TYR A 189 2.95 -11.98 8.34
C TYR A 189 1.48 -12.22 7.98
N HIS A 190 1.20 -13.22 7.14
CA HIS A 190 -0.13 -13.57 6.68
C HIS A 190 -0.95 -14.34 7.71
N ASP A 191 -0.34 -15.34 8.36
CA ASP A 191 -1.05 -16.34 9.16
C ASP A 191 -1.05 -16.02 10.66
N ASP A 192 0.03 -15.41 11.16
CA ASP A 192 0.28 -15.32 12.60
C ASP A 192 0.35 -13.88 13.13
N ARG A 193 0.81 -12.93 12.31
CA ARG A 193 1.02 -11.55 12.73
C ARG A 193 -0.29 -10.77 12.78
N THR A 194 -0.66 -10.29 13.96
CA THR A 194 -1.85 -9.45 14.14
C THR A 194 -1.59 -7.99 13.73
N HIS A 195 -2.62 -7.32 13.19
CA HIS A 195 -2.55 -5.96 12.67
C HIS A 195 -3.60 -5.05 13.30
N LEU A 196 -3.19 -3.92 13.88
CA LEU A 196 -4.11 -2.94 14.48
C LEU A 196 -5.16 -2.44 13.48
N GLY A 197 -4.79 -2.20 12.23
CA GLY A 197 -5.72 -1.73 11.21
C GLY A 197 -6.53 -2.83 10.53
N LEU A 198 -6.51 -4.06 11.05
CA LEU A 198 -7.39 -5.19 10.74
C LEU A 198 -8.11 -5.67 12.00
N ASP A 199 -8.36 -4.79 12.95
CA ASP A 199 -9.00 -5.09 14.24
C ASP A 199 -8.31 -6.22 15.01
N LYS A 200 -6.97 -6.22 14.98
CA LYS A 200 -6.06 -7.23 15.54
C LYS A 200 -6.14 -8.62 14.87
N ASP A 201 -6.77 -8.71 13.70
CA ASP A 201 -6.75 -9.92 12.88
C ASP A 201 -5.47 -10.01 12.05
N THR A 202 -5.23 -11.18 11.44
CA THR A 202 -4.16 -11.41 10.47
C THR A 202 -4.66 -11.15 9.03
N PRO A 203 -3.78 -10.92 8.04
CA PRO A 203 -4.20 -10.72 6.65
C PRO A 203 -5.05 -11.85 6.07
N LEU A 204 -4.78 -13.10 6.39
CA LEU A 204 -5.59 -14.25 5.95
C LEU A 204 -6.78 -14.58 6.86
N GLY A 205 -6.88 -13.91 8.00
CA GLY A 205 -7.90 -14.16 9.00
C GLY A 205 -7.53 -15.36 9.89
N ARG A 206 -7.31 -15.08 11.18
CA ARG A 206 -7.01 -16.11 12.16
C ARG A 206 -8.18 -16.30 13.11
N PRO A 207 -8.79 -17.49 13.15
CA PRO A 207 -9.90 -17.74 14.06
C PRO A 207 -9.44 -17.64 15.53
N VAL A 208 -10.35 -17.17 16.39
CA VAL A 208 -10.12 -17.18 17.84
C VAL A 208 -10.17 -18.62 18.33
N GLU A 209 -9.10 -19.05 19.00
CA GLU A 209 -9.01 -20.36 19.62
C GLU A 209 -9.42 -20.23 21.10
N PRO A 210 -10.62 -20.71 21.52
CA PRO A 210 -11.03 -20.66 22.91
C PRO A 210 -10.08 -21.52 23.76
N LYS A 211 -9.80 -21.07 24.99
CA LYS A 211 -8.94 -21.81 25.89
C LYS A 211 -9.64 -23.12 26.32
N PRO A 212 -9.04 -24.31 26.04
CA PRO A 212 -9.57 -25.58 26.54
C PRO A 212 -9.37 -25.69 28.06
N THR A 213 -10.23 -26.52 28.73
CA THR A 213 -10.26 -26.65 30.20
C THR A 213 -8.92 -27.11 30.81
N ALA A 214 -8.18 -27.96 30.12
CA ALA A 214 -6.89 -28.50 30.56
C ALA A 214 -5.81 -28.28 29.48
N ALA A 215 -5.46 -27.04 29.20
CA ALA A 215 -4.46 -26.72 28.19
C ALA A 215 -3.40 -25.77 28.72
N ARG A 216 -2.19 -25.93 28.21
CA ARG A 216 -1.07 -25.00 28.38
C ARG A 216 -0.79 -24.24 27.10
N LEU A 217 -0.26 -23.05 27.26
CA LEU A 217 0.21 -22.24 26.12
C LEU A 217 1.52 -22.85 25.57
N GLU A 218 1.58 -23.10 24.28
CA GLU A 218 2.79 -23.53 23.59
C GLU A 218 3.24 -22.46 22.60
N SER A 219 4.53 -22.23 22.54
CA SER A 219 5.19 -21.26 21.65
C SER A 219 5.81 -22.02 20.48
N LEU A 220 5.36 -21.72 19.27
CA LEU A 220 5.85 -22.30 18.02
C LEU A 220 6.74 -21.30 17.28
N PRO A 221 8.02 -21.59 17.07
CA PRO A 221 8.93 -20.67 16.38
C PRO A 221 8.51 -20.44 14.92
N ARG A 222 8.75 -19.20 14.46
CA ARG A 222 8.56 -18.71 13.10
C ARG A 222 9.81 -17.94 12.68
N VAL A 223 10.07 -17.90 11.37
CA VAL A 223 11.18 -17.13 10.77
C VAL A 223 12.50 -17.42 11.48
N GLY A 224 12.87 -18.70 11.56
CA GLY A 224 14.10 -19.11 12.24
C GLY A 224 14.16 -18.82 13.75
N GLY A 225 13.03 -18.57 14.40
CA GLY A 225 12.94 -18.24 15.83
C GLY A 225 12.88 -16.74 16.13
N LEU A 226 12.91 -15.86 15.12
CA LEU A 226 12.74 -14.42 15.31
C LEU A 226 11.34 -14.07 15.82
N HIS A 227 10.35 -14.87 15.46
CA HIS A 227 8.96 -14.70 15.88
C HIS A 227 8.36 -16.01 16.37
N HIS A 228 7.20 -15.94 17.01
CA HIS A 228 6.52 -17.09 17.55
C HIS A 228 5.01 -16.97 17.34
N ARG A 229 4.37 -18.12 17.02
CA ARG A 229 2.93 -18.32 17.13
C ARG A 229 2.64 -18.99 18.48
N TYR A 230 1.56 -18.60 19.12
CA TYR A 230 1.08 -19.23 20.35
C TYR A 230 -0.18 -20.04 20.08
N VAL A 231 -0.22 -21.25 20.59
CA VAL A 231 -1.36 -22.18 20.46
C VAL A 231 -1.64 -22.87 21.79
N TRP A 232 -2.87 -23.38 21.93
CA TRP A 232 -3.20 -24.22 23.08
C TRP A 232 -2.77 -25.65 22.82
N LYS A 233 -2.03 -26.23 23.76
CA LYS A 233 -1.72 -27.67 23.78
C LYS A 233 -2.48 -28.34 24.91
N THR A 234 -3.39 -29.23 24.57
CA THR A 234 -4.07 -30.08 25.55
C THR A 234 -3.06 -31.05 26.17
N ALA A 235 -3.16 -31.29 27.48
CA ALA A 235 -2.43 -32.38 28.12
C ALA A 235 -2.93 -33.70 27.51
N ALA A 236 -2.01 -34.51 27.04
CA ALA A 236 -2.31 -35.88 26.60
C ALA A 236 -2.69 -36.76 27.78
#